data_249b366a080f9c4d67a42a74d875918e
#
_entry.id   249b366a080f9c4d67a42a74d875918e
#
_cell.length_a   1.000
_cell.length_b   1.000
_cell.length_c   1.000
_cell.angle_alpha   90.00
_cell.angle_beta   90.00
_cell.angle_gamma   90.00
#
_symmetry.space_group_name_H-M   'P 1'
#
loop_
_entity.id
_entity.type
_entity.pdbx_description
1 polymer ?
#
loop_
_entity_poly.entity_id
_entity_poly.type
_entity_poly.pdbx_seq_one_letter_code
_entity_poly.pdbx_strand_id
1 'polypeptide(L)'
;MDIYENGAYDVQQELKIAYGNRLDLQIEICSITHRKALEKVFEKYQPHIIINAAAHKHVPLMEHNCVEAIYNNVFGTQNLVELCEEYGAERFMMVSTDKAVNPTNVMGATKRMCEMIVQSASTHGKVKYSATRFGNVLGSAGSVIPLFKRQIANGGPVTVTDKRIIRYFMTIPEASQLVLQSGAIANNGELFVLDMGQPVKIMDLAENMIRLSGVQGIEIVETGLRPGEKLYEKLLVKTEELDKTDNSMIFIERDNALSKEEIYKKIDVLRDACDTGDDLIAKEALRSVVPTFKRPEDVNKEIA
;
A
#
# COMPACT_ATOMS: atom_id res chain seq x y z
N MET A 1 -16.77 -3.03 1.54
CA MET A 1 -16.65 -3.64 0.20
C MET A 1 -15.31 -4.33 0.09
N ASP A 2 -15.26 -5.52 -0.46
CA ASP A 2 -14.04 -6.31 -0.72
C ASP A 2 -14.31 -7.28 -1.87
N ILE A 3 -13.28 -7.75 -2.57
CA ILE A 3 -13.38 -8.84 -3.54
C ILE A 3 -13.26 -10.22 -2.87
N TYR A 4 -12.61 -10.29 -1.71
CA TYR A 4 -12.38 -11.51 -0.95
C TYR A 4 -13.55 -11.80 0.00
N GLU A 5 -14.47 -12.66 -0.47
CA GLU A 5 -15.71 -13.02 0.22
C GLU A 5 -15.47 -13.48 1.66
N ASN A 6 -14.54 -14.43 1.89
CA ASN A 6 -14.31 -14.99 3.22
C ASN A 6 -13.84 -13.92 4.21
N GLY A 7 -12.88 -13.06 3.81
CA GLY A 7 -12.42 -11.96 4.65
C GLY A 7 -13.53 -10.95 4.96
N ALA A 8 -14.37 -10.63 3.98
CA ALA A 8 -15.54 -9.77 4.19
C ALA A 8 -16.54 -10.38 5.18
N TYR A 9 -16.77 -11.69 5.07
CA TYR A 9 -17.62 -12.44 6.00
C TYR A 9 -17.06 -12.44 7.43
N ASP A 10 -15.76 -12.73 7.60
CA ASP A 10 -15.09 -12.73 8.90
C ASP A 10 -15.21 -11.37 9.59
N VAL A 11 -14.91 -10.28 8.87
CA VAL A 11 -15.09 -8.90 9.37
C VAL A 11 -16.54 -8.62 9.76
N GLN A 12 -17.50 -9.09 8.97
CA GLN A 12 -18.92 -8.95 9.30
C GLN A 12 -19.26 -9.65 10.62
N GLN A 13 -18.79 -10.89 10.82
CA GLN A 13 -19.05 -11.64 12.05
C GLN A 13 -18.42 -10.97 13.28
N GLU A 14 -17.16 -10.56 13.17
CA GLU A 14 -16.47 -9.85 14.25
C GLU A 14 -17.19 -8.58 14.67
N LEU A 15 -17.60 -7.76 13.70
CA LEU A 15 -18.34 -6.52 13.97
C LEU A 15 -19.73 -6.78 14.54
N LYS A 16 -20.45 -7.79 14.06
CA LYS A 16 -21.75 -8.17 14.63
C LYS A 16 -21.64 -8.67 16.07
N ILE A 17 -20.58 -9.45 16.39
CA ILE A 17 -20.34 -9.91 17.75
C ILE A 17 -20.00 -8.74 18.68
N ALA A 18 -19.13 -7.82 18.23
CA ALA A 18 -18.70 -6.70 19.06
C ALA A 18 -19.77 -5.63 19.28
N TYR A 19 -20.57 -5.35 18.25
CA TYR A 19 -21.45 -4.18 18.22
C TYR A 19 -22.95 -4.50 18.08
N GLY A 20 -23.30 -5.73 17.66
CA GLY A 20 -24.71 -6.14 17.47
C GLY A 20 -25.41 -5.23 16.44
N ASN A 21 -26.61 -4.79 16.79
CA ASN A 21 -27.44 -3.93 15.95
C ASN A 21 -27.08 -2.42 16.05
N ARG A 22 -25.99 -2.07 16.74
CA ARG A 22 -25.55 -0.66 16.84
C ARG A 22 -24.91 -0.12 15.57
N LEU A 23 -24.53 -0.99 14.64
CA LEU A 23 -23.94 -0.65 13.34
C LEU A 23 -24.91 -1.00 12.22
N ASP A 24 -25.15 -0.06 11.32
CA ASP A 24 -25.71 -0.35 10.00
C ASP A 24 -24.56 -0.80 9.09
N LEU A 25 -24.29 -2.10 9.14
CA LEU A 25 -23.19 -2.72 8.41
C LEU A 25 -23.70 -3.44 7.17
N GLN A 26 -23.28 -2.96 6.01
CA GLN A 26 -23.56 -3.55 4.72
C GLN A 26 -22.28 -4.13 4.10
N ILE A 27 -22.37 -5.33 3.50
CA ILE A 27 -21.25 -5.98 2.82
C ILE A 27 -21.54 -6.03 1.33
N GLU A 28 -20.60 -5.52 0.53
CA GLU A 28 -20.64 -5.62 -0.93
C GLU A 28 -19.39 -6.37 -1.43
N ILE A 29 -19.61 -7.42 -2.22
CA ILE A 29 -18.53 -8.16 -2.88
C ILE A 29 -18.34 -7.55 -4.26
N CYS A 30 -17.30 -6.74 -4.39
CA CYS A 30 -17.03 -5.99 -5.61
C CYS A 30 -15.56 -5.65 -5.75
N SER A 31 -15.02 -5.77 -6.97
CA SER A 31 -13.67 -5.32 -7.31
C SER A 31 -13.67 -3.82 -7.64
N ILE A 32 -12.65 -3.10 -7.19
CA ILE A 32 -12.42 -1.70 -7.57
C ILE A 32 -12.11 -1.51 -9.07
N THR A 33 -11.77 -2.59 -9.78
CA THR A 33 -11.54 -2.57 -11.23
C THR A 33 -12.82 -2.65 -12.05
N HIS A 34 -13.93 -3.07 -11.43
CA HIS A 34 -15.19 -3.28 -12.12
C HIS A 34 -16.08 -2.03 -12.04
N ARG A 35 -15.80 -1.03 -12.88
CA ARG A 35 -16.44 0.30 -12.89
C ARG A 35 -17.96 0.24 -12.73
N LYS A 36 -18.67 -0.54 -13.58
CA LYS A 36 -20.13 -0.63 -13.56
C LYS A 36 -20.70 -1.20 -12.26
N ALA A 37 -19.99 -2.10 -11.59
CA ALA A 37 -20.41 -2.62 -10.29
C ALA A 37 -20.18 -1.59 -9.18
N LEU A 38 -19.04 -0.88 -9.24
CA LEU A 38 -18.76 0.23 -8.32
C LEU A 38 -19.79 1.36 -8.43
N GLU A 39 -20.20 1.75 -9.64
CA GLU A 39 -21.25 2.75 -9.88
C GLU A 39 -22.52 2.40 -9.13
N LYS A 40 -22.98 1.13 -9.20
CA LYS A 40 -24.15 0.67 -8.46
C LYS A 40 -23.99 0.76 -6.94
N VAL A 41 -22.77 0.52 -6.43
CA VAL A 41 -22.47 0.67 -5.01
C VAL A 41 -22.53 2.14 -4.61
N PHE A 42 -21.92 3.04 -5.39
CA PHE A 42 -21.96 4.47 -5.14
C PHE A 42 -23.38 5.04 -5.26
N GLU A 43 -24.13 4.64 -6.28
CA GLU A 43 -25.52 5.03 -6.47
C GLU A 43 -26.41 4.60 -5.28
N LYS A 44 -26.22 3.36 -4.81
CA LYS A 44 -27.01 2.77 -3.71
C LYS A 44 -26.70 3.42 -2.36
N TYR A 45 -25.44 3.67 -2.06
CA TYR A 45 -25.01 4.06 -0.72
C TYR A 45 -24.60 5.53 -0.61
N GLN A 46 -24.28 6.20 -1.70
CA GLN A 46 -23.80 7.60 -1.74
C GLN A 46 -22.76 7.89 -0.63
N PRO A 47 -21.62 7.20 -0.64
CA PRO A 47 -20.69 7.25 0.48
C PRO A 47 -20.09 8.65 0.63
N HIS A 48 -20.10 9.17 1.86
CA HIS A 48 -19.46 10.47 2.17
C HIS A 48 -17.95 10.34 2.30
N ILE A 49 -17.46 9.24 2.88
CA ILE A 49 -16.04 9.00 3.14
C ILE A 49 -15.64 7.66 2.55
N ILE A 50 -14.60 7.67 1.74
CA ILE A 50 -14.02 6.47 1.13
C ILE A 50 -12.61 6.27 1.66
N ILE A 51 -12.31 5.06 2.18
CA ILE A 51 -10.99 4.63 2.58
C ILE A 51 -10.57 3.48 1.67
N ASN A 52 -9.62 3.76 0.76
CA ASN A 52 -9.13 2.77 -0.17
C ASN A 52 -7.89 2.07 0.38
N ALA A 53 -8.07 0.84 0.86
CA ALA A 53 -6.99 -0.08 1.24
C ALA A 53 -6.80 -1.22 0.22
N ALA A 54 -7.58 -1.25 -0.85
CA ALA A 54 -7.50 -2.30 -1.86
C ALA A 54 -6.21 -2.15 -2.68
N ALA A 55 -5.39 -3.20 -2.70
CA ALA A 55 -4.18 -3.27 -3.53
C ALA A 55 -3.62 -4.71 -3.60
N HIS A 56 -3.00 -5.04 -4.71
CA HIS A 56 -2.04 -6.13 -4.76
C HIS A 56 -0.73 -5.67 -4.14
N LYS A 57 -0.32 -6.28 -3.01
CA LYS A 57 0.77 -5.78 -2.16
C LYS A 57 2.04 -6.64 -2.16
N HIS A 58 1.98 -7.87 -2.68
CA HIS A 58 3.11 -8.79 -2.63
C HIS A 58 4.13 -8.49 -3.71
N VAL A 59 5.25 -7.87 -3.32
CA VAL A 59 6.32 -7.46 -4.24
C VAL A 59 6.77 -8.59 -5.16
N PRO A 60 7.16 -9.79 -4.69
CA PRO A 60 7.64 -10.84 -5.59
C PRO A 60 6.60 -11.32 -6.61
N LEU A 61 5.31 -11.32 -6.23
CA LEU A 61 4.26 -11.72 -7.15
C LEU A 61 4.02 -10.67 -8.23
N MET A 62 4.05 -9.39 -7.86
CA MET A 62 3.77 -8.30 -8.81
C MET A 62 4.92 -8.07 -9.80
N GLU A 63 6.14 -8.51 -9.49
CA GLU A 63 7.25 -8.48 -10.44
C GLU A 63 7.00 -9.36 -11.68
N HIS A 64 6.13 -10.37 -11.57
CA HIS A 64 5.73 -11.30 -12.62
C HIS A 64 4.26 -11.13 -13.05
N ASN A 65 3.57 -10.10 -12.58
CA ASN A 65 2.17 -9.81 -12.89
C ASN A 65 1.97 -8.29 -12.94
N CYS A 66 2.75 -7.63 -13.79
CA CYS A 66 2.77 -6.17 -13.85
C CYS A 66 1.45 -5.60 -14.39
N VAL A 67 0.90 -6.22 -15.42
CA VAL A 67 -0.40 -5.86 -15.99
C VAL A 67 -1.48 -5.89 -14.91
N GLU A 68 -1.58 -6.98 -14.16
CA GLU A 68 -2.55 -7.13 -13.09
C GLU A 68 -2.35 -6.13 -11.94
N ALA A 69 -1.08 -5.86 -11.60
CA ALA A 69 -0.76 -4.84 -10.59
C ALA A 69 -1.23 -3.44 -11.00
N ILE A 70 -1.07 -3.08 -12.28
CA ILE A 70 -1.54 -1.80 -12.82
C ILE A 70 -3.08 -1.77 -12.86
N TYR A 71 -3.73 -2.82 -13.37
CA TYR A 71 -5.19 -2.89 -13.41
C TYR A 71 -5.80 -2.72 -12.02
N ASN A 72 -5.35 -3.51 -11.05
CA ASN A 72 -5.93 -3.46 -9.72
C ASN A 72 -5.57 -2.17 -8.98
N ASN A 73 -4.29 -1.83 -8.92
CA ASN A 73 -3.86 -0.72 -8.07
C ASN A 73 -4.14 0.63 -8.72
N VAL A 74 -3.73 0.82 -10.00
CA VAL A 74 -3.79 2.13 -10.67
C VAL A 74 -5.20 2.40 -11.20
N PHE A 75 -5.73 1.54 -12.08
CA PHE A 75 -7.05 1.78 -12.66
C PHE A 75 -8.18 1.60 -11.64
N GLY A 76 -8.00 0.70 -10.66
CA GLY A 76 -8.93 0.61 -9.53
C GLY A 76 -8.98 1.89 -8.70
N THR A 77 -7.84 2.52 -8.42
CA THR A 77 -7.77 3.82 -7.73
C THR A 77 -8.39 4.93 -8.59
N GLN A 78 -8.10 4.96 -9.90
CA GLN A 78 -8.72 5.89 -10.85
C GLN A 78 -10.25 5.80 -10.80
N ASN A 79 -10.80 4.59 -10.89
CA ASN A 79 -12.25 4.38 -10.82
C ASN A 79 -12.86 4.97 -9.55
N LEU A 80 -12.24 4.73 -8.39
CA LEU A 80 -12.74 5.25 -7.12
C LEU A 80 -12.66 6.78 -7.05
N VAL A 81 -11.55 7.39 -7.51
CA VAL A 81 -11.38 8.84 -7.53
C VAL A 81 -12.44 9.50 -8.42
N GLU A 82 -12.65 8.98 -9.62
CA GLU A 82 -13.66 9.49 -10.54
C GLU A 82 -15.08 9.38 -9.97
N LEU A 83 -15.42 8.24 -9.36
CA LEU A 83 -16.73 8.05 -8.74
C LEU A 83 -16.92 8.96 -7.51
N CYS A 84 -15.88 9.24 -6.75
CA CYS A 84 -15.97 10.22 -5.67
C CYS A 84 -16.40 11.61 -6.19
N GLU A 85 -15.83 12.05 -7.31
CA GLU A 85 -16.22 13.33 -7.95
C GLU A 85 -17.66 13.27 -8.51
N GLU A 86 -18.01 12.19 -9.21
CA GLU A 86 -19.32 12.03 -9.85
C GLU A 86 -20.47 11.98 -8.82
N TYR A 87 -20.25 11.30 -7.69
CA TYR A 87 -21.27 11.11 -6.66
C TYR A 87 -21.15 12.06 -5.47
N GLY A 88 -20.21 12.99 -5.52
CA GLY A 88 -20.08 14.06 -4.54
C GLY A 88 -19.66 13.58 -3.14
N ALA A 89 -18.73 12.64 -3.07
CA ALA A 89 -18.12 12.26 -1.81
C ALA A 89 -17.46 13.47 -1.11
N GLU A 90 -17.37 13.43 0.20
CA GLU A 90 -16.70 14.50 0.98
C GLU A 90 -15.19 14.29 1.08
N ARG A 91 -14.80 13.02 1.31
CA ARG A 91 -13.39 12.65 1.55
C ARG A 91 -13.02 11.33 0.89
N PHE A 92 -11.81 11.31 0.35
CA PHE A 92 -11.17 10.10 -0.13
C PHE A 92 -9.78 9.98 0.50
N MET A 93 -9.52 8.85 1.14
CA MET A 93 -8.23 8.54 1.69
C MET A 93 -7.68 7.24 1.14
N MET A 94 -6.43 7.27 0.68
CA MET A 94 -5.72 6.10 0.17
C MET A 94 -4.68 5.61 1.17
N VAL A 95 -4.71 4.33 1.48
CA VAL A 95 -3.61 3.65 2.16
C VAL A 95 -2.45 3.46 1.20
N SER A 96 -1.28 4.01 1.51
CA SER A 96 -0.05 3.88 0.73
C SER A 96 1.04 3.15 1.52
N THR A 97 2.28 3.20 1.05
CA THR A 97 3.39 2.40 1.57
C THR A 97 4.72 3.13 1.42
N ASP A 98 5.68 2.80 2.30
CA ASP A 98 7.10 3.18 2.20
C ASP A 98 7.73 2.78 0.85
N LYS A 99 7.22 1.72 0.21
CA LYS A 99 7.73 1.22 -1.08
C LYS A 99 7.37 2.11 -2.28
N ALA A 100 6.44 3.06 -2.11
CA ALA A 100 6.15 4.10 -3.08
C ALA A 100 7.24 5.19 -3.16
N VAL A 101 8.11 5.27 -2.14
CA VAL A 101 9.25 6.19 -2.09
C VAL A 101 10.40 5.66 -2.95
N ASN A 102 10.74 6.34 -4.04
CA ASN A 102 11.77 5.90 -4.98
C ASN A 102 11.65 4.39 -5.25
N PRO A 103 10.53 3.93 -5.84
CA PRO A 103 10.23 2.52 -5.97
C PRO A 103 11.31 1.78 -6.77
N THR A 104 11.58 0.53 -6.37
CA THR A 104 12.47 -0.40 -7.09
C THR A 104 11.73 -1.64 -7.59
N ASN A 105 10.42 -1.67 -7.39
CA ASN A 105 9.56 -2.78 -7.73
C ASN A 105 8.23 -2.29 -8.27
N VAL A 106 7.56 -3.18 -9.03
CA VAL A 106 6.27 -2.90 -9.69
C VAL A 106 5.21 -2.46 -8.68
N MET A 107 5.07 -3.18 -7.56
CA MET A 107 4.07 -2.84 -6.54
C MET A 107 4.27 -1.42 -6.00
N GLY A 108 5.48 -1.06 -5.61
CA GLY A 108 5.82 0.28 -5.14
C GLY A 108 5.56 1.36 -6.21
N ALA A 109 5.91 1.07 -7.47
CA ALA A 109 5.67 1.99 -8.59
C ALA A 109 4.17 2.19 -8.87
N THR A 110 3.36 1.12 -8.82
CA THR A 110 1.89 1.26 -8.94
C THR A 110 1.31 2.09 -7.79
N LYS A 111 1.78 1.92 -6.55
CA LYS A 111 1.32 2.72 -5.41
C LYS A 111 1.74 4.19 -5.56
N ARG A 112 2.96 4.46 -6.07
CA ARG A 112 3.39 5.83 -6.38
C ARG A 112 2.49 6.47 -7.45
N MET A 113 2.14 5.74 -8.50
CA MET A 113 1.19 6.23 -9.51
C MET A 113 -0.18 6.54 -8.89
N CYS A 114 -0.67 5.69 -7.96
CA CYS A 114 -1.90 5.97 -7.23
C CYS A 114 -1.81 7.26 -6.39
N GLU A 115 -0.69 7.52 -5.71
CA GLU A 115 -0.47 8.78 -5.00
C GLU A 115 -0.55 9.98 -5.93
N MET A 116 0.08 9.90 -7.11
CA MET A 116 0.03 10.96 -8.12
C MET A 116 -1.41 11.21 -8.62
N ILE A 117 -2.23 10.17 -8.79
CA ILE A 117 -3.66 10.29 -9.14
C ILE A 117 -4.42 11.03 -8.03
N VAL A 118 -4.24 10.61 -6.79
CA VAL A 118 -4.92 11.20 -5.62
C VAL A 118 -4.53 12.66 -5.44
N GLN A 119 -3.23 12.99 -5.55
CA GLN A 119 -2.74 14.37 -5.45
C GLN A 119 -3.24 15.23 -6.60
N SER A 120 -3.26 14.72 -7.84
CA SER A 120 -3.80 15.45 -8.98
C SER A 120 -5.29 15.75 -8.81
N ALA A 121 -6.07 14.78 -8.31
CA ALA A 121 -7.50 14.96 -8.06
C ALA A 121 -7.79 16.10 -7.07
N SER A 122 -6.89 16.34 -6.11
CA SER A 122 -7.03 17.43 -5.14
C SER A 122 -6.94 18.83 -5.75
N THR A 123 -6.38 18.97 -6.95
CA THR A 123 -6.23 20.27 -7.60
C THR A 123 -7.52 20.76 -8.28
N HIS A 124 -8.51 19.90 -8.40
CA HIS A 124 -9.80 20.20 -9.01
C HIS A 124 -10.90 19.39 -8.29
N GLY A 125 -12.08 19.93 -8.22
CA GLY A 125 -13.19 19.27 -7.54
C GLY A 125 -13.41 19.72 -6.10
N LYS A 126 -14.36 19.08 -5.44
CA LYS A 126 -14.80 19.44 -4.08
C LYS A 126 -14.42 18.39 -3.04
N VAL A 127 -14.04 17.20 -3.48
CA VAL A 127 -13.65 16.07 -2.62
C VAL A 127 -12.29 16.37 -1.99
N LYS A 128 -12.15 16.10 -0.71
CA LYS A 128 -10.86 16.20 -0.02
C LYS A 128 -10.10 14.90 -0.16
N TYR A 129 -9.02 14.95 -0.93
CA TYR A 129 -8.17 13.81 -1.20
C TYR A 129 -6.96 13.78 -0.27
N SER A 130 -6.56 12.57 0.15
CA SER A 130 -5.30 12.36 0.87
C SER A 130 -4.78 10.94 0.67
N ALA A 131 -3.49 10.75 0.92
CA ALA A 131 -2.86 9.44 1.00
C ALA A 131 -2.00 9.34 2.27
N THR A 132 -1.86 8.14 2.83
CA THR A 132 -1.06 7.90 4.04
C THR A 132 -0.06 6.78 3.79
N ARG A 133 1.23 7.11 3.90
CA ARG A 133 2.35 6.16 3.82
C ARG A 133 2.73 5.64 5.18
N PHE A 134 2.97 4.35 5.27
CA PHE A 134 3.60 3.70 6.42
C PHE A 134 4.37 2.46 5.98
N GLY A 135 5.22 1.94 6.87
CA GLY A 135 6.04 0.75 6.63
C GLY A 135 5.29 -0.55 6.82
N ASN A 136 5.97 -1.56 7.36
CA ASN A 136 5.35 -2.86 7.55
C ASN A 136 4.42 -2.87 8.77
N VAL A 137 3.37 -3.69 8.69
CA VAL A 137 2.41 -3.88 9.77
C VAL A 137 2.57 -5.29 10.35
N LEU A 138 2.77 -5.37 11.66
CA LEU A 138 2.98 -6.63 12.38
C LEU A 138 1.78 -7.56 12.23
N GLY A 139 2.05 -8.81 11.85
CA GLY A 139 1.01 -9.84 11.76
C GLY A 139 0.06 -9.73 10.59
N SER A 140 0.27 -8.78 9.65
CA SER A 140 -0.55 -8.67 8.44
C SER A 140 -0.46 -9.94 7.58
N ALA A 141 -1.56 -10.28 6.90
CA ALA A 141 -1.63 -11.48 6.06
C ALA A 141 -0.49 -11.53 5.03
N GLY A 142 0.19 -12.69 4.93
CA GLY A 142 1.32 -12.90 4.02
C GLY A 142 2.60 -12.13 4.35
N SER A 143 2.71 -11.51 5.54
CA SER A 143 3.94 -10.84 5.98
C SER A 143 4.97 -11.81 6.59
N VAL A 144 6.13 -11.27 6.96
CA VAL A 144 7.27 -12.05 7.46
C VAL A 144 6.96 -12.83 8.75
N ILE A 145 6.17 -12.26 9.67
CA ILE A 145 5.85 -12.90 10.95
C ILE A 145 5.01 -14.18 10.76
N PRO A 146 3.88 -14.16 10.02
CA PRO A 146 3.17 -15.41 9.70
C PRO A 146 4.02 -16.44 8.95
N LEU A 147 4.94 -16.00 8.09
CA LEU A 147 5.88 -16.89 7.40
C LEU A 147 6.81 -17.58 8.41
N PHE A 148 7.49 -16.82 9.26
CA PHE A 148 8.39 -17.36 10.27
C PHE A 148 7.68 -18.31 11.26
N LYS A 149 6.46 -17.94 11.71
CA LYS A 149 5.64 -18.83 12.55
C LYS A 149 5.41 -20.19 11.88
N ARG A 150 5.07 -20.22 10.60
CA ARG A 150 4.85 -21.47 9.85
C ARG A 150 6.15 -22.27 9.70
N GLN A 151 7.27 -21.60 9.39
CA GLN A 151 8.57 -22.26 9.25
C GLN A 151 9.02 -22.88 10.57
N ILE A 152 8.90 -22.16 11.68
CA ILE A 152 9.21 -22.67 13.02
C ILE A 152 8.32 -23.87 13.39
N ALA A 153 7.01 -23.76 13.16
CA ALA A 153 6.07 -24.85 13.45
C ALA A 153 6.37 -26.12 12.64
N ASN A 154 6.96 -25.97 11.44
CA ASN A 154 7.37 -27.09 10.58
C ASN A 154 8.81 -27.61 10.86
N GLY A 155 9.48 -27.14 11.92
CA GLY A 155 10.82 -27.57 12.27
C GLY A 155 11.94 -26.81 11.53
N GLY A 156 11.65 -25.72 10.87
CA GLY A 156 12.61 -24.88 10.13
C GLY A 156 12.92 -25.38 8.71
N PRO A 157 13.97 -24.82 8.07
CA PRO A 157 14.67 -23.61 8.51
C PRO A 157 13.83 -22.36 8.44
N VAL A 158 14.19 -21.31 9.21
CA VAL A 158 13.68 -19.95 9.01
C VAL A 158 14.49 -19.28 7.93
N THR A 159 13.84 -18.70 6.90
CA THR A 159 14.52 -18.09 5.77
C THR A 159 14.53 -16.57 5.86
N VAL A 160 15.71 -15.97 5.76
CA VAL A 160 15.95 -14.52 5.69
C VAL A 160 16.58 -14.20 4.35
N THR A 161 16.15 -13.15 3.68
CA THR A 161 16.66 -12.83 2.33
C THR A 161 18.06 -12.21 2.37
N ASP A 162 18.37 -11.41 3.39
CA ASP A 162 19.73 -10.88 3.65
C ASP A 162 19.79 -10.47 5.13
N LYS A 163 20.90 -10.79 5.81
CA LYS A 163 21.11 -10.48 7.23
C LYS A 163 21.16 -9.00 7.56
N ARG A 164 21.43 -8.15 6.55
CA ARG A 164 21.52 -6.69 6.69
C ARG A 164 20.15 -6.01 6.62
N ILE A 165 19.11 -6.70 6.18
CA ILE A 165 17.78 -6.11 5.96
C ILE A 165 17.22 -5.55 7.26
N ILE A 166 16.83 -4.30 7.20
CA ILE A 166 16.05 -3.63 8.23
C ILE A 166 14.66 -3.24 7.70
N ARG A 167 13.66 -3.26 8.57
CA ARG A 167 12.31 -2.79 8.27
C ARG A 167 11.72 -2.05 9.46
N TYR A 168 10.84 -1.13 9.17
CA TYR A 168 10.03 -0.46 10.19
C TYR A 168 8.75 -1.22 10.41
N PHE A 169 8.30 -1.29 11.66
CA PHE A 169 7.10 -2.01 12.04
C PHE A 169 6.18 -1.18 12.92
N MET A 170 4.89 -1.35 12.69
CA MET A 170 3.80 -0.79 13.48
C MET A 170 2.75 -1.88 13.71
N THR A 171 1.99 -1.80 14.78
CA THR A 171 0.85 -2.72 14.98
C THR A 171 -0.33 -2.33 14.09
N ILE A 172 -1.24 -3.27 13.81
CA ILE A 172 -2.45 -3.01 13.02
C ILE A 172 -3.31 -1.91 13.68
N PRO A 173 -3.59 -1.96 15.00
CA PRO A 173 -4.38 -0.90 15.66
C PRO A 173 -3.74 0.49 15.56
N GLU A 174 -2.42 0.61 15.77
CA GLU A 174 -1.70 1.89 15.63
C GLU A 174 -1.83 2.42 14.20
N ALA A 175 -1.51 1.60 13.20
CA ALA A 175 -1.61 2.01 11.79
C ALA A 175 -3.04 2.45 11.44
N SER A 176 -4.05 1.67 11.86
CA SER A 176 -5.45 1.98 11.56
C SER A 176 -5.91 3.30 12.19
N GLN A 177 -5.55 3.53 13.46
CA GLN A 177 -5.90 4.78 14.16
C GLN A 177 -5.23 6.01 13.51
N LEU A 178 -3.93 5.91 13.18
CA LEU A 178 -3.21 7.00 12.54
C LEU A 178 -3.69 7.27 11.12
N VAL A 179 -4.07 6.23 10.36
CA VAL A 179 -4.69 6.37 9.04
C VAL A 179 -6.02 7.11 9.13
N LEU A 180 -6.90 6.74 10.07
CA LEU A 180 -8.17 7.44 10.29
C LEU A 180 -7.95 8.90 10.72
N GLN A 181 -6.97 9.13 11.59
CA GLN A 181 -6.63 10.47 12.05
C GLN A 181 -6.05 11.33 10.93
N SER A 182 -5.15 10.78 10.09
CA SER A 182 -4.65 11.47 8.89
C SER A 182 -5.79 11.90 7.97
N GLY A 183 -6.74 11.00 7.70
CA GLY A 183 -7.91 11.34 6.88
C GLY A 183 -8.83 12.38 7.50
N ALA A 184 -8.93 12.41 8.85
CA ALA A 184 -9.75 13.41 9.55
C ALA A 184 -9.13 14.82 9.48
N ILE A 185 -7.80 14.94 9.64
CA ILE A 185 -7.08 16.23 9.60
C ILE A 185 -6.76 16.69 8.17
N ALA A 186 -6.95 15.84 7.16
CA ALA A 186 -6.65 16.19 5.78
C ALA A 186 -7.44 17.42 5.32
N ASN A 187 -6.74 18.40 4.76
CA ASN A 187 -7.35 19.56 4.12
C ASN A 187 -7.66 19.26 2.66
N ASN A 188 -6.63 19.00 1.85
CA ASN A 188 -6.78 18.50 0.49
C ASN A 188 -5.39 18.26 -0.17
N GLY A 189 -5.16 17.06 -0.64
CA GLY A 189 -3.96 16.69 -1.41
C GLY A 189 -2.74 16.27 -0.59
N GLU A 190 -2.85 16.24 0.74
CA GLU A 190 -1.73 15.87 1.58
C GLU A 190 -1.32 14.41 1.40
N LEU A 191 -0.02 14.22 1.37
CA LEU A 191 0.62 12.93 1.48
C LEU A 191 1.18 12.78 2.89
N PHE A 192 0.42 12.10 3.74
CA PHE A 192 0.84 11.85 5.11
C PHE A 192 1.87 10.74 5.19
N VAL A 193 2.79 10.87 6.12
CA VAL A 193 3.81 9.87 6.45
C VAL A 193 3.77 9.60 7.94
N LEU A 194 3.60 8.33 8.31
CA LEU A 194 3.56 7.95 9.71
C LEU A 194 4.97 7.74 10.27
N ASP A 195 5.20 8.20 11.50
CA ASP A 195 6.40 7.85 12.24
C ASP A 195 6.34 6.36 12.60
N MET A 196 7.31 5.62 12.12
CA MET A 196 7.41 4.17 12.33
C MET A 196 8.36 3.81 13.48
N GLY A 197 8.88 4.79 14.20
CA GLY A 197 9.85 4.59 15.28
C GLY A 197 11.17 4.01 14.79
N GLN A 198 11.75 3.11 15.57
CA GLN A 198 13.07 2.54 15.28
C GLN A 198 12.99 1.35 14.30
N PRO A 199 13.95 1.26 13.37
CA PRO A 199 14.03 0.13 12.45
C PRO A 199 14.45 -1.17 13.17
N VAL A 200 13.94 -2.30 12.71
CA VAL A 200 14.22 -3.63 13.25
C VAL A 200 14.95 -4.45 12.19
N LYS A 201 16.05 -5.11 12.57
CA LYS A 201 16.71 -6.11 11.72
C LYS A 201 15.84 -7.35 11.61
N ILE A 202 15.65 -7.84 10.39
CA ILE A 202 14.85 -9.05 10.14
C ILE A 202 15.52 -10.28 10.74
N MET A 203 16.86 -10.31 10.80
CA MET A 203 17.62 -11.36 11.48
C MET A 203 17.26 -11.42 12.99
N ASP A 204 17.30 -10.27 13.69
CA ASP A 204 16.98 -10.18 15.10
C ASP A 204 15.51 -10.59 15.37
N LEU A 205 14.60 -10.25 14.46
CA LEU A 205 13.21 -10.70 14.52
C LEU A 205 13.10 -12.22 14.43
N ALA A 206 13.83 -12.85 13.49
CA ALA A 206 13.84 -14.29 13.29
C ALA A 206 14.38 -15.01 14.55
N GLU A 207 15.53 -14.57 15.08
CA GLU A 207 16.14 -15.11 16.30
C GLU A 207 15.21 -15.00 17.50
N ASN A 208 14.59 -13.84 17.70
CA ASN A 208 13.64 -13.63 18.78
C ASN A 208 12.41 -14.54 18.65
N MET A 209 11.86 -14.71 17.44
CA MET A 209 10.72 -15.60 17.23
C MET A 209 11.05 -17.07 17.48
N ILE A 210 12.23 -17.54 17.07
CA ILE A 210 12.71 -18.91 17.39
C ILE A 210 12.83 -19.06 18.89
N ARG A 211 13.51 -18.14 19.57
CA ARG A 211 13.68 -18.17 21.03
C ARG A 211 12.35 -18.23 21.79
N LEU A 212 11.39 -17.37 21.39
CA LEU A 212 10.08 -17.28 22.03
C LEU A 212 9.18 -18.49 21.73
N SER A 213 9.43 -19.22 20.63
CA SER A 213 8.68 -20.43 20.30
C SER A 213 9.01 -21.63 21.22
N GLY A 214 10.18 -21.62 21.86
CA GLY A 214 10.70 -22.75 22.64
C GLY A 214 11.17 -23.93 21.78
N VAL A 215 11.08 -23.89 20.47
CA VAL A 215 11.51 -24.98 19.58
C VAL A 215 13.03 -24.95 19.44
N GLN A 216 13.68 -26.10 19.65
CA GLN A 216 15.14 -26.24 19.55
C GLN A 216 15.58 -26.65 18.15
N GLY A 217 16.82 -26.30 17.79
CA GLY A 217 17.47 -26.77 16.55
C GLY A 217 16.96 -26.11 15.26
N ILE A 218 16.28 -24.98 15.34
CA ILE A 218 15.87 -24.23 14.17
C ILE A 218 17.05 -23.41 13.63
N GLU A 219 17.45 -23.68 12.41
CA GLU A 219 18.45 -22.90 11.67
C GLU A 219 17.84 -21.70 10.95
N ILE A 220 18.65 -20.63 10.82
CA ILE A 220 18.31 -19.50 9.95
C ILE A 220 19.15 -19.58 8.67
N VAL A 221 18.51 -19.58 7.52
CA VAL A 221 19.16 -19.68 6.21
C VAL A 221 18.97 -18.39 5.42
N GLU A 222 20.09 -17.88 4.88
CA GLU A 222 20.09 -16.70 4.00
C GLU A 222 19.83 -17.13 2.55
N THR A 223 18.78 -16.56 1.90
CA THR A 223 18.33 -17.02 0.57
C THR A 223 18.69 -16.07 -0.57
N GLY A 224 19.23 -14.90 -0.27
CA GLY A 224 19.48 -13.83 -1.23
C GLY A 224 18.26 -12.91 -1.41
N LEU A 225 18.51 -11.68 -1.89
CA LEU A 225 17.47 -10.68 -2.15
C LEU A 225 16.52 -11.16 -3.26
N ARG A 226 15.25 -10.93 -3.06
CA ARG A 226 14.21 -11.21 -4.05
C ARG A 226 14.16 -10.10 -5.13
N PRO A 227 13.64 -10.39 -6.33
CA PRO A 227 13.41 -9.35 -7.34
C PRO A 227 12.67 -8.14 -6.77
N GLY A 228 13.18 -6.94 -7.02
CA GLY A 228 12.58 -5.69 -6.55
C GLY A 228 12.84 -5.34 -5.07
N GLU A 229 13.50 -6.19 -4.29
CA GLU A 229 13.71 -5.98 -2.86
C GLU A 229 14.88 -5.02 -2.58
N LYS A 230 14.66 -4.06 -1.66
CA LYS A 230 15.68 -3.17 -1.13
C LYS A 230 16.28 -3.71 0.16
N LEU A 231 17.56 -3.47 0.38
CA LEU A 231 18.21 -3.71 1.68
C LEU A 231 17.56 -2.84 2.78
N TYR A 232 17.36 -1.57 2.48
CA TYR A 232 16.78 -0.58 3.40
C TYR A 232 15.61 0.12 2.75
N GLU A 233 14.47 0.15 3.43
CA GLU A 233 13.33 0.97 3.03
C GLU A 233 13.46 2.37 3.61
N LYS A 234 13.07 3.38 2.83
CA LYS A 234 13.01 4.77 3.26
C LYS A 234 11.56 5.18 3.38
N LEU A 235 11.19 5.78 4.51
CA LEU A 235 9.85 6.34 4.70
C LEU A 235 9.68 7.68 3.95
N LEU A 236 10.79 8.37 3.70
CA LEU A 236 10.87 9.75 3.24
C LEU A 236 11.88 9.90 2.12
N VAL A 237 11.63 10.82 1.20
CA VAL A 237 12.62 11.24 0.21
C VAL A 237 13.67 12.12 0.86
N LYS A 238 13.25 13.07 1.72
CA LYS A 238 14.14 13.95 2.51
C LYS A 238 13.45 14.30 3.83
N THR A 239 14.15 14.08 4.94
CA THR A 239 13.67 14.41 6.30
C THR A 239 13.47 15.91 6.54
N GLU A 240 14.08 16.77 5.74
CA GLU A 240 14.09 18.23 5.91
C GLU A 240 12.86 18.92 5.27
N GLU A 241 12.06 18.20 4.49
CA GLU A 241 10.92 18.74 3.74
C GLU A 241 9.55 18.35 4.34
N LEU A 242 9.52 17.88 5.60
CA LEU A 242 8.28 17.48 6.26
C LEU A 242 7.67 18.60 7.07
N ASP A 243 6.39 18.83 6.85
CA ASP A 243 5.59 19.60 7.77
C ASP A 243 5.12 18.73 8.94
N LYS A 244 5.13 19.33 10.15
CA LYS A 244 4.58 18.69 11.33
C LYS A 244 3.07 18.92 11.39
N THR A 245 2.35 17.94 11.89
CA THR A 245 0.96 18.09 12.30
C THR A 245 0.87 18.25 13.81
N ASP A 246 -0.34 18.47 14.34
CA ASP A 246 -0.58 18.47 15.79
C ASP A 246 -0.34 17.10 16.43
N ASN A 247 -0.34 16.03 15.63
CA ASN A 247 0.04 14.69 16.06
C ASN A 247 1.51 14.42 15.70
N SER A 248 2.36 14.21 16.72
CA SER A 248 3.79 13.95 16.55
C SER A 248 4.12 12.67 15.74
N MET A 249 3.14 11.77 15.54
CA MET A 249 3.29 10.54 14.77
C MET A 249 2.88 10.72 13.30
N ILE A 250 2.39 11.89 12.88
CA ILE A 250 1.89 12.14 11.53
C ILE A 250 2.62 13.35 10.95
N PHE A 251 3.32 13.13 9.85
CA PHE A 251 3.99 14.16 9.07
C PHE A 251 3.32 14.34 7.71
N ILE A 252 3.56 15.46 7.06
CA ILE A 252 3.10 15.75 5.70
C ILE A 252 4.33 15.91 4.80
N GLU A 253 4.43 15.10 3.75
CA GLU A 253 5.40 15.26 2.69
C GLU A 253 4.84 16.24 1.64
N ARG A 254 5.60 17.28 1.33
CA ARG A 254 5.27 18.21 0.25
C ARG A 254 5.70 17.61 -1.07
N ASP A 255 4.77 17.46 -1.97
CA ASP A 255 5.01 17.03 -3.35
C ASP A 255 4.18 17.91 -4.29
N ASN A 256 4.69 18.12 -5.51
CA ASN A 256 3.97 18.90 -6.50
C ASN A 256 2.94 18.01 -7.21
N ALA A 257 1.68 18.35 -7.05
CA ALA A 257 0.61 17.70 -7.77
C ALA A 257 0.72 17.97 -9.28
N LEU A 258 0.54 16.90 -10.08
CA LEU A 258 0.41 17.03 -11.52
C LEU A 258 -0.99 17.52 -11.90
N SER A 259 -1.11 18.17 -13.04
CA SER A 259 -2.41 18.53 -13.58
C SER A 259 -3.22 17.30 -13.98
N LYS A 260 -4.53 17.48 -14.13
CA LYS A 260 -5.43 16.41 -14.57
C LYS A 260 -5.00 15.85 -15.93
N GLU A 261 -4.67 16.72 -16.86
CA GLU A 261 -4.24 16.35 -18.20
C GLU A 261 -2.96 15.52 -18.20
N GLU A 262 -1.99 15.87 -17.35
CA GLU A 262 -0.74 15.12 -17.23
C GLU A 262 -0.98 13.72 -16.64
N ILE A 263 -1.84 13.59 -15.63
CA ILE A 263 -2.18 12.30 -15.05
C ILE A 263 -2.91 11.41 -16.06
N TYR A 264 -3.89 11.94 -16.79
CA TYR A 264 -4.63 11.14 -17.77
C TYR A 264 -3.72 10.66 -18.91
N LYS A 265 -2.79 11.49 -19.40
CA LYS A 265 -1.78 11.04 -20.37
C LYS A 265 -0.93 9.88 -19.85
N LYS A 266 -0.54 9.90 -18.57
CA LYS A 266 0.19 8.78 -17.95
C LYS A 266 -0.67 7.53 -17.84
N ILE A 267 -1.95 7.67 -17.50
CA ILE A 267 -2.92 6.58 -17.43
C ILE A 267 -3.12 5.96 -18.82
N ASP A 268 -3.25 6.77 -19.87
CA ASP A 268 -3.41 6.28 -21.24
C ASP A 268 -2.20 5.47 -21.69
N VAL A 269 -0.97 5.94 -21.41
CA VAL A 269 0.26 5.17 -21.68
C VAL A 269 0.25 3.80 -20.96
N LEU A 270 -0.22 3.76 -19.71
CA LEU A 270 -0.34 2.49 -18.98
C LEU A 270 -1.43 1.61 -19.58
N ARG A 271 -2.55 2.18 -20.01
CA ARG A 271 -3.67 1.44 -20.60
C ARG A 271 -3.24 0.77 -21.90
N ASP A 272 -2.64 1.54 -22.83
CA ASP A 272 -2.13 1.02 -24.10
C ASP A 272 -1.13 -0.13 -23.88
N ALA A 273 -0.23 0.03 -22.90
CA ALA A 273 0.73 -1.01 -22.56
C ALA A 273 0.06 -2.27 -21.97
N CYS A 274 -0.92 -2.12 -21.08
CA CYS A 274 -1.64 -3.23 -20.47
C CYS A 274 -2.52 -3.98 -21.49
N ASP A 275 -3.07 -3.30 -22.49
CA ASP A 275 -3.88 -3.89 -23.53
C ASP A 275 -3.08 -4.87 -24.41
N THR A 276 -1.75 -4.79 -24.42
CA THR A 276 -0.87 -5.80 -25.05
C THR A 276 -0.86 -7.12 -24.31
N GLY A 277 -1.21 -7.15 -23.02
CA GLY A 277 -1.09 -8.32 -22.15
C GLY A 277 0.35 -8.69 -21.78
N ASP A 278 1.35 -7.89 -22.16
CA ASP A 278 2.77 -8.16 -21.94
C ASP A 278 3.28 -7.43 -20.68
N ASP A 279 3.69 -8.20 -19.66
CA ASP A 279 4.21 -7.67 -18.41
C ASP A 279 5.50 -6.84 -18.56
N LEU A 280 6.34 -7.13 -19.55
CA LEU A 280 7.58 -6.38 -19.79
C LEU A 280 7.25 -5.02 -20.40
N ILE A 281 6.34 -4.96 -21.37
CA ILE A 281 5.85 -3.71 -21.98
C ILE A 281 5.18 -2.86 -20.89
N ALA A 282 4.30 -3.46 -20.09
CA ALA A 282 3.64 -2.79 -18.98
C ALA A 282 4.62 -2.23 -17.94
N LYS A 283 5.70 -2.97 -17.63
CA LYS A 283 6.72 -2.55 -16.68
C LYS A 283 7.56 -1.38 -17.20
N GLU A 284 7.92 -1.36 -18.47
CA GLU A 284 8.64 -0.25 -19.09
C GLU A 284 7.73 1.00 -19.19
N ALA A 285 6.44 0.83 -19.51
CA ALA A 285 5.47 1.92 -19.47
C ALA A 285 5.34 2.49 -18.04
N LEU A 286 5.23 1.63 -17.03
CA LEU A 286 5.17 2.05 -15.62
C LEU A 286 6.42 2.83 -15.21
N ARG A 287 7.61 2.41 -15.69
CA ARG A 287 8.87 3.14 -15.46
C ARG A 287 8.89 4.51 -16.14
N SER A 288 8.31 4.63 -17.34
CA SER A 288 8.24 5.90 -18.06
C SER A 288 7.32 6.92 -17.39
N VAL A 289 6.21 6.47 -16.80
CA VAL A 289 5.21 7.35 -16.15
C VAL A 289 5.53 7.65 -14.69
N VAL A 290 6.37 6.82 -14.02
CA VAL A 290 6.85 7.02 -12.64
C VAL A 290 8.36 7.25 -12.67
N PRO A 291 8.84 8.49 -12.84
CA PRO A 291 10.27 8.79 -13.04
C PRO A 291 11.18 8.36 -11.89
N THR A 292 10.61 8.20 -10.69
CA THR A 292 11.32 7.74 -9.50
C THR A 292 11.46 6.20 -9.43
N PHE A 293 10.90 5.46 -10.39
CA PHE A 293 11.03 3.99 -10.46
C PHE A 293 12.42 3.60 -10.98
N LYS A 294 13.30 3.26 -10.06
CA LYS A 294 14.70 2.87 -10.31
C LYS A 294 14.86 1.35 -10.39
N ARG A 295 16.00 0.90 -10.93
CA ARG A 295 16.36 -0.51 -10.88
C ARG A 295 16.89 -0.86 -9.48
N PRO A 296 16.54 -2.04 -8.92
CA PRO A 296 17.00 -2.45 -7.59
C PRO A 296 18.53 -2.49 -7.49
N GLU A 297 19.20 -2.91 -8.56
CA GLU A 297 20.65 -3.03 -8.63
C GLU A 297 21.34 -1.67 -8.45
N ASP A 298 20.76 -0.61 -9.00
CA ASP A 298 21.34 0.74 -8.91
C ASP A 298 21.21 1.26 -7.48
N VAL A 299 20.07 1.06 -6.84
CA VAL A 299 19.82 1.53 -5.46
C VAL A 299 20.61 0.71 -4.43
N ASN A 300 20.72 -0.59 -4.60
CA ASN A 300 21.41 -1.46 -3.65
C ASN A 300 22.96 -1.31 -3.74
N LYS A 301 23.50 -0.91 -4.90
CA LYS A 301 24.94 -0.59 -5.06
C LYS A 301 25.35 0.69 -4.35
N GLU A 302 24.46 1.66 -4.25
CA GLU A 302 24.76 2.92 -3.52
C GLU A 302 24.87 2.71 -2.00
N ILE A 303 24.47 1.54 -1.50
CA ILE A 303 24.38 1.20 -0.07
C ILE A 303 25.41 0.14 0.34
N ALA A 304 26.00 -0.57 -0.61
CA ALA A 304 27.02 -1.61 -0.39
C ALA A 304 28.41 -1.02 -0.28
#